data_2bf7eb4845f31ec09b51542252759c35
#
_entry.id   2bf7eb4845f31ec09b51542252759c35
#
_cell.length_a   1.000
_cell.length_b   1.000
_cell.length_c   1.000
_cell.angle_alpha   90.00
_cell.angle_beta   90.00
_cell.angle_gamma   90.00
#
_symmetry.space_group_name_H-M   'P 1'
#
loop_
_entity.id
_entity.type
_entity.pdbx_description
1 polymer ?
#
loop_
_entity_poly.entity_id
_entity_poly.type
_entity_poly.pdbx_seq_one_letter_code
_entity_poly.pdbx_strand_id
1 'polypeptide(L)'
;SKSLTKLCKAHYEYSLSVRSMFDERGIFDRMPSTLRQKVVKHSKKELMENIPFLRDYPPSFTNILVTEMQPYLATVGTVLWAEGQQPRELYIIRKGLVELKTQRFADTQATDFLSSVTYAIFTDSSYIGGADLPLECQCEAFVTRVSDLFLLCHEDLHDLFAMFKDDMAKCTSAF
;
A
#
# COMPACT_ATOMS: atom_id res chain seq x y z
N SER A 1 -29.45 -3.71 -2.15
CA SER A 1 -29.18 -4.45 -3.39
C SER A 1 -28.46 -5.74 -3.06
N LYS A 2 -28.88 -6.88 -3.64
CA LYS A 2 -28.26 -8.22 -3.42
C LYS A 2 -26.75 -8.22 -3.69
N SER A 3 -26.28 -7.41 -4.63
CA SER A 3 -24.87 -7.24 -4.95
C SER A 3 -24.10 -6.59 -3.77
N LEU A 4 -24.61 -5.52 -3.21
CA LEU A 4 -24.00 -4.84 -2.07
C LEU A 4 -23.91 -5.74 -0.84
N THR A 5 -24.97 -6.52 -0.56
CA THR A 5 -25.00 -7.46 0.56
C THR A 5 -23.91 -8.54 0.39
N LYS A 6 -23.75 -9.07 -0.83
CA LYS A 6 -22.70 -10.07 -1.14
C LYS A 6 -21.31 -9.48 -0.94
N LEU A 7 -21.10 -8.25 -1.37
CA LEU A 7 -19.82 -7.54 -1.24
C LEU A 7 -19.46 -7.27 0.23
N CYS A 8 -20.43 -6.77 1.02
CA CYS A 8 -20.26 -6.59 2.45
C CYS A 8 -19.96 -7.92 3.17
N LYS A 9 -20.70 -8.98 2.82
CA LYS A 9 -20.48 -10.30 3.44
C LYS A 9 -19.09 -10.83 3.13
N ALA A 10 -18.64 -10.77 1.89
CA ALA A 10 -17.30 -11.20 1.49
C ALA A 10 -16.21 -10.39 2.20
N HIS A 11 -16.40 -9.07 2.35
CA HIS A 11 -15.48 -8.22 3.09
C HIS A 11 -15.38 -8.63 4.57
N TYR A 12 -16.51 -8.85 5.23
CA TYR A 12 -16.52 -9.26 6.63
C TYR A 12 -15.95 -10.66 6.85
N GLU A 13 -16.32 -11.63 6.02
CA GLU A 13 -15.80 -12.99 6.08
C GLU A 13 -14.28 -13.03 5.93
N TYR A 14 -13.74 -12.26 4.98
CA TYR A 14 -12.30 -12.14 4.83
C TYR A 14 -11.65 -11.38 5.99
N SER A 15 -12.24 -10.27 6.42
CA SER A 15 -11.73 -9.47 7.54
C SER A 15 -11.64 -10.30 8.83
N LEU A 16 -12.65 -11.11 9.11
CA LEU A 16 -12.68 -12.00 10.29
C LEU A 16 -11.67 -13.16 10.20
N SER A 17 -11.35 -13.61 8.99
CA SER A 17 -10.41 -14.72 8.79
C SER A 17 -8.94 -14.31 8.83
N VAL A 18 -8.63 -13.03 8.53
CA VAL A 18 -7.25 -12.54 8.33
C VAL A 18 -6.83 -11.50 9.36
N ARG A 19 -7.79 -10.77 9.95
CA ARG A 19 -7.51 -9.71 10.92
C ARG A 19 -7.97 -10.09 12.32
N SER A 20 -7.15 -9.70 13.28
CA SER A 20 -7.59 -9.59 14.66
C SER A 20 -8.77 -8.62 14.75
N MET A 21 -9.83 -9.00 15.47
CA MET A 21 -10.97 -8.12 15.77
C MET A 21 -10.59 -6.98 16.74
N PHE A 22 -9.35 -6.96 17.21
CA PHE A 22 -8.85 -5.97 18.15
C PHE A 22 -8.27 -4.77 17.42
N ASP A 23 -8.51 -3.59 17.95
CA ASP A 23 -7.83 -2.36 17.56
C ASP A 23 -6.35 -2.47 18.00
N GLU A 24 -5.53 -3.00 17.12
CA GLU A 24 -4.09 -3.16 17.34
C GLU A 24 -3.43 -1.80 17.65
N ARG A 25 -3.88 -0.72 17.00
CA ARG A 25 -3.34 0.62 17.20
C ARG A 25 -3.60 1.11 18.63
N GLY A 26 -4.81 0.98 19.12
CA GLY A 26 -5.15 1.31 20.50
C GLY A 26 -4.41 0.47 21.55
N ILE A 27 -4.04 -0.77 21.21
CA ILE A 27 -3.21 -1.63 22.05
C ILE A 27 -1.76 -1.14 22.04
N PHE A 28 -1.20 -0.84 20.86
CA PHE A 28 0.17 -0.36 20.71
C PHE A 28 0.39 1.00 21.39
N ASP A 29 -0.59 1.90 21.33
CA ASP A 29 -0.50 3.23 21.94
C ASP A 29 -0.42 3.18 23.46
N ARG A 30 -0.98 2.14 24.08
CA ARG A 30 -0.91 1.90 25.55
C ARG A 30 0.35 1.17 25.99
N MET A 31 1.16 0.65 25.05
CA MET A 31 2.39 -0.04 25.39
C MET A 31 3.55 0.92 25.63
N PRO A 32 4.44 0.63 26.59
CA PRO A 32 5.73 1.32 26.70
C PRO A 32 6.50 1.23 25.37
N SER A 33 7.18 2.30 24.99
CA SER A 33 7.87 2.43 23.69
C SER A 33 8.80 1.25 23.37
N THR A 34 9.55 0.79 24.37
CA THR A 34 10.49 -0.34 24.24
C THR A 34 9.78 -1.66 23.95
N LEU A 35 8.63 -1.90 24.58
CA LEU A 35 7.82 -3.09 24.36
C LEU A 35 7.12 -3.02 22.99
N ARG A 36 6.56 -1.86 22.66
CA ARG A 36 5.93 -1.58 21.35
C ARG A 36 6.89 -1.92 20.21
N GLN A 37 8.11 -1.39 20.24
CA GLN A 37 9.13 -1.66 19.22
C GLN A 37 9.44 -3.15 19.06
N LYS A 38 9.57 -3.89 20.17
CA LYS A 38 9.81 -5.34 20.12
C LYS A 38 8.64 -6.10 19.51
N VAL A 39 7.40 -5.77 19.88
CA VAL A 39 6.20 -6.41 19.36
C VAL A 39 6.02 -6.10 17.87
N VAL A 40 6.15 -4.83 17.48
CA VAL A 40 6.08 -4.40 16.07
C VAL A 40 7.15 -5.10 15.24
N LYS A 41 8.39 -5.13 15.72
CA LYS A 41 9.48 -5.82 15.02
C LYS A 41 9.20 -7.31 14.85
N HIS A 42 8.62 -7.97 15.83
CA HIS A 42 8.30 -9.40 15.76
C HIS A 42 7.11 -9.66 14.82
N SER A 43 6.01 -8.92 14.98
CA SER A 43 4.79 -9.12 14.20
C SER A 43 4.92 -8.75 12.72
N LYS A 44 5.79 -7.78 12.42
CA LYS A 44 6.01 -7.28 11.05
C LYS A 44 7.36 -7.74 10.45
N LYS A 45 8.05 -8.67 11.11
CA LYS A 45 9.35 -9.20 10.67
C LYS A 45 9.26 -9.76 9.25
N GLU A 46 8.27 -10.58 8.98
CA GLU A 46 8.04 -11.17 7.66
C GLU A 46 7.82 -10.11 6.59
N LEU A 47 7.08 -9.05 6.92
CA LEU A 47 6.88 -7.91 6.02
C LEU A 47 8.19 -7.21 5.70
N MET A 48 9.01 -6.93 6.74
CA MET A 48 10.29 -6.25 6.58
C MET A 48 11.29 -7.05 5.75
N GLU A 49 11.27 -8.38 5.86
CA GLU A 49 12.17 -9.27 5.13
C GLU A 49 11.76 -9.46 3.66
N ASN A 50 10.47 -9.38 3.36
CA ASN A 50 9.93 -9.66 2.03
C ASN A 50 9.80 -8.42 1.12
N ILE A 51 9.85 -7.21 1.67
CA ILE A 51 9.77 -5.98 0.88
C ILE A 51 11.17 -5.51 0.52
N PRO A 52 11.56 -5.54 -0.77
CA PRO A 52 12.92 -5.27 -1.19
C PRO A 52 13.43 -3.90 -0.75
N PHE A 53 12.62 -2.85 -0.91
CA PHE A 53 13.07 -1.49 -0.59
C PHE A 53 13.32 -1.26 0.91
N LEU A 54 12.68 -2.02 1.81
CA LEU A 54 12.90 -1.89 3.26
C LEU A 54 14.26 -2.45 3.72
N ARG A 55 14.90 -3.29 2.90
CA ARG A 55 16.20 -3.90 3.23
C ARG A 55 17.34 -2.91 3.15
N ASP A 56 17.22 -1.91 2.29
CA ASP A 56 18.28 -0.96 1.98
C ASP A 56 18.36 0.20 2.97
N TYR A 57 17.36 0.30 3.87
CA TYR A 57 17.29 1.38 4.85
C TYR A 57 17.76 0.96 6.26
N PRO A 58 18.24 1.93 7.07
CA PRO A 58 18.66 1.67 8.43
C PRO A 58 17.53 1.05 9.27
N PRO A 59 17.83 0.13 10.19
CA PRO A 59 16.82 -0.50 11.04
C PRO A 59 16.00 0.49 11.88
N SER A 60 16.58 1.63 12.26
CA SER A 60 15.89 2.70 12.97
C SER A 60 14.78 3.31 12.12
N PHE A 61 15.06 3.63 10.87
CA PHE A 61 14.10 4.13 9.88
C PHE A 61 12.99 3.09 9.63
N THR A 62 13.37 1.87 9.31
CA THR A 62 12.43 0.79 8.98
C THR A 62 11.49 0.48 10.15
N ASN A 63 11.97 0.52 11.40
CA ASN A 63 11.13 0.29 12.57
C ASN A 63 10.04 1.37 12.73
N ILE A 64 10.36 2.64 12.48
CA ILE A 64 9.38 3.74 12.58
C ILE A 64 8.40 3.64 11.41
N LEU A 65 8.90 3.49 10.18
CA LEU A 65 8.09 3.33 8.99
C LEU A 65 7.02 2.23 9.16
N VAL A 66 7.45 1.07 9.64
CA VAL A 66 6.55 -0.07 9.87
C VAL A 66 5.51 0.21 10.97
N THR A 67 5.82 1.10 11.94
CA THR A 67 4.87 1.50 12.97
C THR A 67 3.78 2.42 12.41
N GLU A 68 4.12 3.29 11.45
CA GLU A 68 3.18 4.21 10.81
C GLU A 68 2.30 3.51 9.75
N MET A 69 2.71 2.35 9.26
CA MET A 69 1.93 1.58 8.29
C MET A 69 0.56 1.18 8.84
N GLN A 70 -0.49 1.57 8.13
CA GLN A 70 -1.86 1.23 8.45
C GLN A 70 -2.34 0.04 7.61
N PRO A 71 -2.91 -0.99 8.23
CA PRO A 71 -3.46 -2.10 7.48
C PRO A 71 -4.72 -1.65 6.71
N TYR A 72 -4.78 -1.97 5.43
CA TYR A 72 -5.89 -1.63 4.54
C TYR A 72 -6.34 -2.85 3.75
N LEU A 73 -7.62 -3.22 3.89
CA LEU A 73 -8.22 -4.31 3.14
C LEU A 73 -8.98 -3.73 1.95
N ALA A 74 -8.51 -4.06 0.76
CA ALA A 74 -9.15 -3.64 -0.48
C ALA A 74 -9.94 -4.81 -1.10
N THR A 75 -11.20 -4.57 -1.41
CA THR A 75 -12.07 -5.55 -2.09
C THR A 75 -11.90 -5.45 -3.60
N VAL A 76 -12.33 -6.50 -4.31
CA VAL A 76 -12.36 -6.47 -5.78
C VAL A 76 -13.22 -5.30 -6.25
N GLY A 77 -12.71 -4.54 -7.20
CA GLY A 77 -13.36 -3.35 -7.72
C GLY A 77 -12.99 -2.06 -7.00
N THR A 78 -12.17 -2.12 -5.94
CA THR A 78 -11.66 -0.92 -5.28
C THR A 78 -10.68 -0.20 -6.21
N VAL A 79 -10.89 1.09 -6.40
CA VAL A 79 -9.95 2.01 -7.06
C VAL A 79 -9.12 2.66 -5.96
N LEU A 80 -7.80 2.45 -5.98
CA LEU A 80 -6.89 3.06 -5.01
C LEU A 80 -6.63 4.53 -5.36
N TRP A 81 -6.45 4.81 -6.64
CA TRP A 81 -6.49 6.17 -7.21
C TRP A 81 -7.00 6.10 -8.64
N ALA A 82 -7.68 7.13 -9.08
CA ALA A 82 -8.17 7.27 -10.46
C ALA A 82 -7.11 7.92 -11.36
N GLU A 83 -7.27 7.72 -12.67
CA GLU A 83 -6.46 8.41 -13.68
C GLU A 83 -6.58 9.94 -13.51
N GLY A 84 -5.46 10.64 -13.59
CA GLY A 84 -5.36 12.08 -13.35
C GLY A 84 -5.29 12.48 -11.87
N GLN A 85 -5.44 11.56 -10.94
CA GLN A 85 -5.25 11.83 -9.51
C GLN A 85 -3.80 11.61 -9.11
N GLN A 86 -3.29 12.46 -8.22
CA GLN A 86 -2.03 12.23 -7.54
C GLN A 86 -2.26 11.25 -6.38
N PRO A 87 -1.61 10.07 -6.38
CA PRO A 87 -1.67 9.19 -5.22
C PRO A 87 -1.00 9.87 -4.02
N ARG A 88 -1.72 9.89 -2.91
CA ARG A 88 -1.25 10.49 -1.65
C ARG A 88 -0.69 9.46 -0.69
N GLU A 89 -0.79 8.20 -1.03
CA GLU A 89 -0.38 7.08 -0.21
C GLU A 89 0.57 6.16 -0.98
N LEU A 90 1.44 5.53 -0.23
CA LEU A 90 2.20 4.36 -0.64
C LEU A 90 1.43 3.11 -0.19
N TYR A 91 1.09 2.25 -1.13
CA TYR A 91 0.45 0.96 -0.86
C TYR A 91 1.46 -0.17 -0.98
N ILE A 92 1.62 -0.94 0.09
CA ILE A 92 2.46 -2.14 0.10
C ILE A 92 1.54 -3.35 0.06
N ILE A 93 1.69 -4.20 -0.93
CA ILE A 93 0.84 -5.36 -1.16
C ILE A 93 1.40 -6.52 -0.37
N ARG A 94 0.78 -6.83 0.78
CA ARG A 94 1.12 -8.02 1.55
C ARG A 94 0.64 -9.28 0.84
N LYS A 95 -0.59 -9.25 0.36
CA LYS A 95 -1.21 -10.32 -0.39
C LYS A 95 -2.33 -9.76 -1.27
N GLY A 96 -2.31 -10.09 -2.54
CA GLY A 96 -3.37 -9.60 -3.43
C GLY A 96 -2.92 -9.39 -4.86
N LEU A 97 -3.72 -8.61 -5.59
CA LEU A 97 -3.43 -8.26 -6.96
C LEU A 97 -4.04 -6.89 -7.29
N VAL A 98 -3.18 -5.98 -7.72
CA VAL A 98 -3.54 -4.64 -8.15
C VAL A 98 -3.04 -4.43 -9.58
N GLU A 99 -3.91 -3.91 -10.44
CA GLU A 99 -3.59 -3.59 -11.82
C GLU A 99 -3.56 -2.08 -12.02
N LEU A 100 -2.55 -1.59 -12.73
CA LEU A 100 -2.56 -0.25 -13.28
C LEU A 100 -3.19 -0.30 -14.67
N LYS A 101 -4.25 0.48 -14.84
CA LYS A 101 -5.03 0.57 -16.09
C LYS A 101 -5.03 2.00 -16.61
N THR A 102 -4.94 2.15 -17.91
CA THR A 102 -5.16 3.43 -18.59
C THR A 102 -6.32 3.30 -19.57
N GLN A 103 -7.12 4.35 -19.66
CA GLN A 103 -8.16 4.44 -20.67
C GLN A 103 -7.53 5.01 -21.93
N ARG A 104 -7.41 4.21 -22.97
CA ARG A 104 -7.06 4.71 -24.30
C ARG A 104 -8.33 4.90 -25.11
N PHE A 105 -8.50 6.09 -25.66
CA PHE A 105 -9.45 6.27 -26.73
C PHE A 105 -8.95 5.48 -27.93
N ALA A 106 -9.73 4.50 -28.37
CA ALA A 106 -9.44 3.83 -29.63
C ALA A 106 -9.62 4.85 -30.75
N ASP A 107 -8.52 5.22 -31.38
CA ASP A 107 -8.44 6.18 -32.50
C ASP A 107 -8.99 5.57 -33.78
N THR A 108 -10.16 4.94 -33.76
CA THR A 108 -10.82 4.39 -34.93
C THR A 108 -12.29 4.76 -34.93
N GLN A 109 -12.74 5.26 -36.07
CA GLN A 109 -14.06 5.76 -36.42
C GLN A 109 -15.25 4.75 -36.25
N ALA A 110 -15.18 3.86 -35.30
CA ALA A 110 -16.21 2.90 -35.01
C ALA A 110 -16.45 2.76 -33.52
N THR A 111 -17.56 3.35 -33.07
CA THR A 111 -18.32 3.03 -31.87
C THR A 111 -17.56 2.90 -30.55
N ASP A 112 -17.71 3.90 -29.69
CA ASP A 112 -17.68 3.97 -28.23
C ASP A 112 -17.24 2.74 -27.39
N PHE A 113 -16.10 2.13 -27.67
CA PHE A 113 -15.47 1.18 -26.79
C PHE A 113 -14.23 1.82 -26.14
N LEU A 114 -14.40 2.36 -24.93
CA LEU A 114 -13.33 2.64 -24.01
C LEU A 114 -12.64 1.31 -23.66
N SER A 115 -11.55 0.98 -24.35
CA SER A 115 -10.75 -0.18 -23.98
C SER A 115 -9.76 0.22 -22.90
N SER A 116 -9.97 -0.29 -21.67
CA SER A 116 -8.96 -0.17 -20.63
C SER A 116 -7.81 -1.13 -20.94
N VAL A 117 -6.59 -0.61 -20.98
CA VAL A 117 -5.38 -1.41 -21.19
C VAL A 117 -4.67 -1.55 -19.84
N THR A 118 -4.40 -2.79 -19.43
CA THR A 118 -3.57 -3.05 -18.25
C THR A 118 -2.12 -2.76 -18.60
N TYR A 119 -1.55 -1.79 -17.89
CA TYR A 119 -0.17 -1.32 -18.06
C TYR A 119 0.81 -2.12 -17.21
N ALA A 120 0.44 -2.42 -15.97
CA ALA A 120 1.25 -3.19 -15.04
C ALA A 120 0.37 -3.98 -14.06
N ILE A 121 0.92 -5.07 -13.53
CA ILE A 121 0.28 -5.92 -12.53
C ILE A 121 1.21 -6.05 -11.34
N PHE A 122 0.69 -5.76 -10.15
CA PHE A 122 1.40 -5.85 -8.89
C PHE A 122 0.80 -6.94 -8.03
N THR A 123 1.66 -7.78 -7.47
CA THR A 123 1.29 -8.95 -6.67
C THR A 123 1.90 -8.88 -5.27
N ASP A 124 1.84 -9.99 -4.55
CA ASP A 124 2.37 -10.14 -3.21
C ASP A 124 3.82 -9.61 -3.10
N SER A 125 4.13 -8.91 -2.01
CA SER A 125 5.44 -8.32 -1.70
C SER A 125 5.89 -7.18 -2.64
N SER A 126 5.00 -6.62 -3.44
CA SER A 126 5.26 -5.42 -4.23
C SER A 126 4.69 -4.16 -3.57
N TYR A 127 5.04 -3.00 -4.10
CA TYR A 127 4.51 -1.72 -3.64
C TYR A 127 4.15 -0.84 -4.84
N ILE A 128 3.20 0.05 -4.63
CA ILE A 128 2.70 0.99 -5.62
C ILE A 128 2.40 2.34 -4.96
N GLY A 129 2.55 3.41 -5.69
CA GLY A 129 2.40 4.76 -5.15
C GLY A 129 3.73 5.29 -4.61
N GLY A 130 3.66 6.41 -3.94
CA GLY A 130 4.82 7.09 -3.34
C GLY A 130 5.27 8.35 -4.08
N ALA A 131 6.34 8.97 -3.56
CA ALA A 131 6.81 10.29 -4.00
C ALA A 131 7.34 10.35 -5.43
N ASP A 132 7.76 9.21 -5.97
CA ASP A 132 8.39 9.12 -7.30
C ASP A 132 7.37 9.02 -8.44
N LEU A 133 6.08 8.92 -8.11
CA LEU A 133 5.05 8.99 -9.13
C LEU A 133 4.87 10.43 -9.63
N PRO A 134 4.68 10.63 -10.94
CA PRO A 134 4.42 11.94 -11.48
C PRO A 134 3.18 12.56 -10.82
N LEU A 135 3.16 13.89 -10.74
CA LEU A 135 2.08 14.67 -10.11
C LEU A 135 0.68 14.27 -10.58
N GLU A 136 0.57 13.77 -11.81
CA GLU A 136 -0.67 13.24 -12.37
C GLU A 136 -0.39 11.83 -12.90
N CYS A 137 -0.95 10.84 -12.25
CA CYS A 137 -0.88 9.47 -12.75
C CYS A 137 -1.76 9.30 -13.99
N GLN A 138 -1.15 8.94 -15.11
CA GLN A 138 -1.85 8.61 -16.36
C GLN A 138 -2.51 7.23 -16.32
N CYS A 139 -2.69 6.66 -15.14
CA CYS A 139 -3.27 5.35 -14.93
C CYS A 139 -4.07 5.28 -13.64
N GLU A 140 -5.08 4.44 -13.66
CA GLU A 140 -5.90 4.07 -12.50
C GLU A 140 -5.29 2.84 -11.83
N ALA A 141 -5.24 2.81 -10.50
CA ALA A 141 -4.88 1.61 -9.74
C ALA A 141 -6.15 0.88 -9.29
N PHE A 142 -6.35 -0.32 -9.81
CA PHE A 142 -7.56 -1.10 -9.67
C PHE A 142 -7.29 -2.46 -9.01
N VAL A 143 -8.04 -2.77 -7.95
CA VAL A 143 -7.93 -4.04 -7.23
C VAL A 143 -8.76 -5.12 -7.91
N THR A 144 -8.10 -6.14 -8.45
CA THR A 144 -8.76 -7.24 -9.18
C THR A 144 -8.97 -8.48 -8.33
N ARG A 145 -8.26 -8.60 -7.23
CA ARG A 145 -8.45 -9.65 -6.22
C ARG A 145 -8.48 -9.01 -4.84
N VAL A 146 -9.27 -9.55 -3.90
CA VAL A 146 -9.25 -9.09 -2.51
C VAL A 146 -7.81 -9.04 -2.03
N SER A 147 -7.39 -7.84 -1.63
CA SER A 147 -5.99 -7.54 -1.34
C SER A 147 -5.83 -7.01 0.07
N ASP A 148 -4.87 -7.56 0.76
CA ASP A 148 -4.42 -7.10 2.07
C ASP A 148 -3.19 -6.22 1.85
N LEU A 149 -3.36 -4.94 2.13
CA LEU A 149 -2.39 -3.90 1.87
C LEU A 149 -1.95 -3.25 3.18
N PHE A 150 -0.79 -2.64 3.15
CA PHE A 150 -0.44 -1.61 4.10
C PHE A 150 -0.42 -0.27 3.39
N LEU A 151 -1.00 0.71 4.03
CA LEU A 151 -1.07 2.08 3.56
C LEU A 151 -0.14 2.95 4.39
N LEU A 152 0.65 3.77 3.74
CA LEU A 152 1.49 4.77 4.35
C LEU A 152 1.20 6.12 3.71
N CYS A 153 0.83 7.11 4.51
CA CYS A 153 0.57 8.44 4.02
C CYS A 153 1.85 9.12 3.52
N HIS A 154 1.75 9.88 2.45
CA HIS A 154 2.88 10.56 1.84
C HIS A 154 3.50 11.62 2.80
N GLU A 155 2.67 12.25 3.61
CA GLU A 155 3.13 13.21 4.62
C GLU A 155 3.99 12.53 5.69
N ASP A 156 3.53 11.39 6.21
CA ASP A 156 4.27 10.60 7.21
C ASP A 156 5.60 10.09 6.61
N LEU A 157 5.60 9.69 5.36
CA LEU A 157 6.80 9.25 4.64
C LEU A 157 7.79 10.40 4.45
N HIS A 158 7.32 11.58 4.07
CA HIS A 158 8.14 12.77 3.90
C HIS A 158 8.79 13.19 5.22
N ASP A 159 8.04 13.21 6.31
CA ASP A 159 8.54 13.54 7.65
C ASP A 159 9.59 12.54 8.12
N LEU A 160 9.38 11.25 7.84
CA LEU A 160 10.37 10.21 8.12
C LEU A 160 11.66 10.44 7.34
N PHE A 161 11.57 10.73 6.04
CA PHE A 161 12.76 11.04 5.24
C PHE A 161 13.48 12.29 5.74
N ALA A 162 12.76 13.31 6.18
CA ALA A 162 13.36 14.51 6.75
C ALA A 162 14.11 14.21 8.06
N MET A 163 13.54 13.37 8.93
CA MET A 163 14.16 12.96 10.20
C MET A 163 15.45 12.14 10.02
N PHE A 164 15.54 11.34 8.95
CA PHE A 164 16.66 10.42 8.69
C PHE A 164 17.57 10.87 7.55
N LYS A 165 17.48 12.14 7.13
CA LYS A 165 18.21 12.66 5.97
C LYS A 165 19.72 12.42 6.02
N ASP A 166 20.35 12.57 7.20
CA ASP A 166 21.79 12.40 7.37
C ASP A 166 22.21 10.92 7.31
N ASP A 167 21.37 10.01 7.80
CA ASP A 167 21.62 8.57 7.73
C ASP A 167 21.36 8.01 6.33
N MET A 168 20.40 8.59 5.62
CA MET A 168 20.09 8.25 4.22
C MET A 168 21.18 8.68 3.25
N ALA A 169 21.80 9.84 3.46
CA ALA A 169 22.93 10.30 2.64
C ALA A 169 24.12 9.31 2.67
N LYS A 170 24.28 8.61 3.78
CA LYS A 170 25.31 7.54 3.91
C LYS A 170 24.95 6.27 3.14
N CYS A 171 23.66 5.96 3.03
CA CYS A 171 23.19 4.81 2.26
C CYS A 171 23.24 5.06 0.75
N THR A 172 22.90 6.28 0.31
CA THR A 172 22.92 6.65 -1.12
C THR A 172 24.34 6.83 -1.68
N SER A 173 25.33 7.10 -0.83
CA SER A 173 26.74 7.18 -1.24
C SER A 173 27.43 5.83 -1.42
N ALA A 174 26.74 4.73 -1.18
CA ALA A 174 27.23 3.36 -1.34
C ALA A 174 26.82 2.73 -2.67
N PHE A 175 26.14 3.47 -3.54
CA PHE A 175 25.82 3.17 -4.92
C PHE A 175 26.43 4.24 -5.83
#